data_ce2973ddb52a8f34d0b5d0c343c25acc
#
_entry.id   ce2973ddb52a8f34d0b5d0c343c25acc
#
_cell.length_a   1.000
_cell.length_b   1.000
_cell.length_c   1.000
_cell.angle_alpha   90.00
_cell.angle_beta   90.00
_cell.angle_gamma   90.00
#
_symmetry.space_group_name_H-M   'P 1'
#
loop_
_entity.id
_entity.type
_entity.pdbx_description
1 polymer ?
#
loop_
_entity_poly.entity_id
_entity_poly.type
_entity_poly.pdbx_seq_one_letter_code
_entity_poly.pdbx_strand_id
1 'polypeptide(L)'
;MHVTEALVADATGSVHVVWFNQPWLKESLPQGTELFLFGRVELFSVRGGLRLQMESPEVEKVPSPGEAAIHLDRIVPVYRKVGNLPSKAFRTLMFRVFEAGRSIPEVLPRALLREEGWAGRGEAFLKAHFPDDGESLKDLAALKTPAFRQLAFEEMLGLKSSLMAARQERKSLSGVVIRPDPATGDLLRRLLPFHLTGAQRRVLKEIVSDLESPAPMYRLLHGDVGSGKTVVAFLAMIMAAHQGFQAAFMAPTEVLAGQQFKKLQSMAGPSGMPVGLLTAAVKGKARRDLLADLASGELRLIVGTHSLFQEGVDYASLGMVVIDEQHRFGVVQRARLVAKGREPNVLVMSATPIPRSLALTLYGDLDLSVLDELPPGRREVVTAVRGPSARHRVEEFLRREMDAGRQVFVIYPLVEESAATDLQAATQGFQRLTAGPFRGYPAALLHGRMKPREKEAVMERLRSGEIRLLVATSVVEVGVDLPEASVMMVEHAERFGLAQLHQFRGRVGRAGHKGYCILMQGPDAGEDALKRLKDLEGTRDGFAIAEADLQLRGAGEPAGTQQWGGGGFRLANPLQDFDMLQKARNWAARLAAPDFTWDADEKERFKQWIEEWQARWGSLGRIG
;
A
#
# COMPACT_ATOMS: atom_id res chain seq x y z
N MET A 1 -49.26 -21.23 -6.81
CA MET A 1 -48.52 -20.59 -5.72
C MET A 1 -49.04 -21.21 -4.44
N HIS A 2 -48.20 -21.92 -3.66
CA HIS A 2 -48.61 -22.46 -2.37
C HIS A 2 -48.41 -21.38 -1.30
N VAL A 3 -49.44 -21.20 -0.45
CA VAL A 3 -49.38 -20.27 0.67
C VAL A 3 -49.62 -21.09 1.94
N THR A 4 -48.71 -20.98 2.91
CA THR A 4 -48.82 -21.52 4.24
C THR A 4 -49.08 -20.37 5.19
N GLU A 5 -50.16 -20.45 5.97
CA GLU A 5 -50.54 -19.39 6.91
C GLU A 5 -50.58 -19.95 8.33
N ALA A 6 -50.21 -19.15 9.30
CA ALA A 6 -50.35 -19.44 10.71
C ALA A 6 -50.72 -18.19 11.50
N LEU A 7 -51.45 -18.37 12.58
CA LEU A 7 -51.65 -17.35 13.61
C LEU A 7 -50.70 -17.68 14.77
N VAL A 8 -49.77 -16.80 15.04
CA VAL A 8 -48.83 -16.94 16.15
C VAL A 8 -49.21 -15.90 17.21
N ALA A 9 -49.24 -16.33 18.46
CA ALA A 9 -49.63 -15.46 19.58
C ALA A 9 -48.67 -15.65 20.76
N ASP A 10 -48.47 -14.59 21.51
CA ASP A 10 -47.82 -14.58 22.81
C ASP A 10 -48.68 -13.86 23.86
N ALA A 11 -48.12 -13.58 25.04
CA ALA A 11 -48.83 -12.87 26.12
C ALA A 11 -49.22 -11.41 25.77
N THR A 12 -48.66 -10.83 24.71
CA THR A 12 -48.87 -9.43 24.30
C THR A 12 -49.87 -9.29 23.16
N GLY A 13 -50.04 -10.30 22.33
CA GLY A 13 -50.95 -10.27 21.19
C GLY A 13 -50.74 -11.38 20.17
N SER A 14 -51.30 -11.18 18.97
CA SER A 14 -51.19 -12.15 17.88
C SER A 14 -50.75 -11.48 16.57
N VAL A 15 -49.98 -12.23 15.77
CA VAL A 15 -49.50 -11.83 14.44
C VAL A 15 -49.86 -12.90 13.42
N HIS A 16 -50.37 -12.51 12.28
CA HIS A 16 -50.61 -13.40 11.16
C HIS A 16 -49.33 -13.62 10.36
N VAL A 17 -48.95 -14.84 10.13
CA VAL A 17 -47.69 -15.15 9.41
C VAL A 17 -48.02 -15.89 8.12
N VAL A 18 -47.40 -15.45 7.02
CA VAL A 18 -47.65 -16.01 5.68
C VAL A 18 -46.30 -16.40 5.06
N TRP A 19 -46.18 -17.66 4.63
CA TRP A 19 -45.03 -18.16 3.88
C TRP A 19 -45.44 -18.53 2.46
N PHE A 20 -44.70 -18.09 1.49
CA PHE A 20 -44.93 -18.40 0.08
C PHE A 20 -44.04 -19.55 -0.38
N ASN A 21 -44.61 -20.49 -1.14
CA ASN A 21 -43.94 -21.67 -1.72
C ASN A 21 -43.15 -22.53 -0.70
N GLN A 22 -43.67 -22.62 0.55
CA GLN A 22 -43.07 -23.40 1.63
C GLN A 22 -44.10 -24.37 2.26
N PRO A 23 -44.67 -25.33 1.48
CA PRO A 23 -45.71 -26.23 1.98
C PRO A 23 -45.26 -27.18 3.10
N TRP A 24 -43.96 -27.48 3.17
CA TRP A 24 -43.35 -28.33 4.20
C TRP A 24 -43.45 -27.74 5.61
N LEU A 25 -43.64 -26.42 5.74
CA LEU A 25 -43.81 -25.78 7.05
C LEU A 25 -45.05 -26.27 7.77
N LYS A 26 -46.11 -26.63 7.06
CA LYS A 26 -47.34 -27.17 7.64
C LYS A 26 -47.08 -28.47 8.41
N GLU A 27 -46.23 -29.34 7.90
CA GLU A 27 -45.86 -30.60 8.55
C GLU A 27 -44.79 -30.40 9.63
N SER A 28 -43.88 -29.47 9.42
CA SER A 28 -42.78 -29.20 10.35
C SER A 28 -43.18 -28.35 11.55
N LEU A 29 -44.29 -27.59 11.48
CA LEU A 29 -44.79 -26.70 12.53
C LEU A 29 -46.23 -27.08 12.94
N PRO A 30 -46.44 -28.16 13.70
CA PRO A 30 -47.76 -28.52 14.19
C PRO A 30 -48.29 -27.44 15.15
N GLN A 31 -49.61 -27.40 15.32
CA GLN A 31 -50.28 -26.48 16.22
C GLN A 31 -49.76 -26.63 17.67
N GLY A 32 -49.51 -25.51 18.33
CA GLY A 32 -48.93 -25.46 19.68
C GLY A 32 -47.40 -25.49 19.72
N THR A 33 -46.72 -25.47 18.56
CA THR A 33 -45.26 -25.33 18.52
C THR A 33 -44.85 -23.91 18.93
N GLU A 34 -43.96 -23.79 19.90
CA GLU A 34 -43.35 -22.54 20.27
C GLU A 34 -42.25 -22.15 19.26
N LEU A 35 -42.31 -20.91 18.82
CA LEU A 35 -41.46 -20.43 17.70
C LEU A 35 -40.81 -19.11 18.01
N PHE A 36 -39.55 -18.96 17.58
CA PHE A 36 -38.95 -17.66 17.31
C PHE A 36 -39.23 -17.26 15.87
N LEU A 37 -39.66 -15.99 15.68
CA LEU A 37 -39.91 -15.41 14.37
C LEU A 37 -39.05 -14.16 14.21
N PHE A 38 -38.35 -14.06 13.08
CA PHE A 38 -37.57 -12.86 12.72
C PHE A 38 -37.97 -12.36 11.33
N GLY A 39 -38.50 -11.13 11.28
CA GLY A 39 -38.96 -10.52 10.04
C GLY A 39 -39.62 -9.16 10.28
N ARG A 40 -40.06 -8.56 9.20
CA ARG A 40 -40.75 -7.27 9.24
C ARG A 40 -42.23 -7.50 9.56
N VAL A 41 -42.75 -6.76 10.52
CA VAL A 41 -44.18 -6.73 10.83
C VAL A 41 -44.81 -5.54 10.10
N GLU A 42 -45.88 -5.78 9.37
CA GLU A 42 -46.63 -4.78 8.62
C GLU A 42 -48.11 -4.79 8.98
N LEU A 43 -48.76 -3.65 8.79
CA LEU A 43 -50.22 -3.55 8.94
C LEU A 43 -50.89 -3.80 7.59
N PHE A 44 -51.67 -4.85 7.52
CA PHE A 44 -52.47 -5.21 6.35
C PHE A 44 -53.92 -4.84 6.54
N SER A 45 -54.51 -4.21 5.52
CA SER A 45 -55.97 -3.96 5.48
C SER A 45 -56.70 -5.18 5.01
N VAL A 46 -57.59 -5.73 5.84
CA VAL A 46 -58.43 -6.87 5.54
C VAL A 46 -59.91 -6.50 5.69
N ARG A 47 -60.82 -7.29 5.09
CA ARG A 47 -62.27 -7.12 5.32
C ARG A 47 -62.55 -7.28 6.83
N GLY A 48 -62.78 -6.17 7.53
CA GLY A 48 -63.03 -6.13 8.96
C GLY A 48 -62.03 -5.36 9.81
N GLY A 49 -60.99 -4.75 9.21
CA GLY A 49 -60.05 -3.90 9.94
C GLY A 49 -58.59 -4.03 9.51
N LEU A 50 -57.69 -3.63 10.40
CA LEU A 50 -56.23 -3.75 10.23
C LEU A 50 -55.73 -4.98 11.01
N ARG A 51 -54.87 -5.79 10.41
CA ARG A 51 -54.19 -6.87 11.11
C ARG A 51 -52.67 -6.74 11.00
N LEU A 52 -51.96 -7.18 12.02
CA LEU A 52 -50.50 -7.36 11.98
C LEU A 52 -50.17 -8.62 11.18
N GLN A 53 -49.26 -8.48 10.22
CA GLN A 53 -48.82 -9.59 9.38
C GLN A 53 -47.30 -9.57 9.20
N MET A 54 -46.72 -10.78 9.15
CA MET A 54 -45.35 -11.00 8.74
C MET A 54 -45.32 -11.83 7.44
N GLU A 55 -44.54 -11.40 6.45
CA GLU A 55 -44.38 -12.14 5.19
C GLU A 55 -43.04 -12.86 5.17
N SER A 56 -43.06 -14.17 5.00
CA SER A 56 -41.91 -15.07 4.93
C SER A 56 -40.83 -14.80 6.00
N PRO A 57 -41.22 -14.67 7.30
CA PRO A 57 -40.22 -14.51 8.35
C PRO A 57 -39.31 -15.73 8.44
N GLU A 58 -38.11 -15.51 8.94
CA GLU A 58 -37.28 -16.62 9.40
C GLU A 58 -37.95 -17.24 10.63
N VAL A 59 -37.97 -18.58 10.66
CA VAL A 59 -38.60 -19.33 11.75
C VAL A 59 -37.63 -20.34 12.34
N GLU A 60 -37.62 -20.44 13.66
CA GLU A 60 -36.92 -21.48 14.42
C GLU A 60 -37.80 -21.94 15.56
N LYS A 61 -37.83 -23.27 15.81
CA LYS A 61 -38.54 -23.80 16.98
C LYS A 61 -37.79 -23.43 18.24
N VAL A 62 -38.50 -23.08 19.29
CA VAL A 62 -37.89 -22.93 20.60
C VAL A 62 -37.23 -24.26 20.97
N PRO A 63 -35.95 -24.30 21.25
CA PRO A 63 -35.23 -25.52 21.57
C PRO A 63 -35.72 -26.11 22.89
N SER A 64 -35.58 -27.43 23.05
CA SER A 64 -35.86 -28.10 24.30
C SER A 64 -34.98 -27.57 25.44
N PRO A 65 -35.40 -27.66 26.70
CA PRO A 65 -34.57 -27.26 27.82
C PRO A 65 -33.19 -27.91 27.78
N GLY A 66 -32.14 -27.10 27.67
CA GLY A 66 -30.74 -27.53 27.53
C GLY A 66 -30.17 -27.51 26.11
N GLU A 67 -30.99 -27.26 25.09
CA GLU A 67 -30.52 -27.04 23.73
C GLU A 67 -30.42 -25.54 23.45
N ALA A 68 -29.37 -25.12 22.74
CA ALA A 68 -29.17 -23.71 22.37
C ALA A 68 -29.87 -23.38 21.05
N ALA A 69 -30.55 -22.23 20.99
CA ALA A 69 -31.01 -21.66 19.74
C ALA A 69 -29.81 -21.31 18.85
N ILE A 70 -29.78 -21.77 17.60
CA ILE A 70 -28.63 -21.56 16.71
C ILE A 70 -28.85 -20.36 15.80
N HIS A 71 -30.08 -20.06 15.43
CA HIS A 71 -30.38 -19.10 14.36
C HIS A 71 -31.10 -17.84 14.84
N LEU A 72 -31.83 -17.92 15.90
CA LEU A 72 -32.64 -16.85 16.49
C LEU A 72 -32.39 -16.75 17.99
N ASP A 73 -32.90 -15.70 18.64
CA ASP A 73 -32.74 -15.42 20.07
C ASP A 73 -31.29 -15.26 20.52
N ARG A 74 -30.42 -14.86 19.61
CA ARG A 74 -28.99 -14.53 19.86
C ARG A 74 -28.41 -13.73 18.70
N ILE A 75 -27.25 -13.13 18.93
CA ILE A 75 -26.43 -12.56 17.85
C ILE A 75 -25.87 -13.69 17.00
N VAL A 76 -26.13 -13.66 15.70
CA VAL A 76 -25.74 -14.73 14.77
C VAL A 76 -24.89 -14.22 13.63
N PRO A 77 -23.87 -14.98 13.19
CA PRO A 77 -23.05 -14.61 12.03
C PRO A 77 -23.84 -14.79 10.73
N VAL A 78 -23.64 -13.88 9.80
CA VAL A 78 -24.13 -13.96 8.42
C VAL A 78 -23.00 -14.38 7.50
N TYR A 79 -23.01 -15.66 7.11
CA TYR A 79 -21.98 -16.18 6.22
C TYR A 79 -22.29 -15.88 4.75
N ARG A 80 -21.26 -15.62 3.97
CA ARG A 80 -21.38 -15.56 2.52
C ARG A 80 -21.80 -16.95 1.99
N LYS A 81 -22.63 -16.97 0.95
CA LYS A 81 -23.03 -18.19 0.28
C LYS A 81 -21.81 -18.91 -0.30
N VAL A 82 -21.61 -20.16 0.06
CA VAL A 82 -20.53 -21.00 -0.46
C VAL A 82 -21.16 -22.12 -1.32
N GLY A 83 -21.06 -21.98 -2.64
CA GLY A 83 -21.72 -22.91 -3.55
C GLY A 83 -23.24 -22.90 -3.35
N ASN A 84 -23.82 -24.09 -3.12
CA ASN A 84 -25.26 -24.27 -2.84
C ASN A 84 -25.61 -24.29 -1.35
N LEU A 85 -24.63 -24.11 -0.44
CA LEU A 85 -24.89 -24.13 1.00
C LEU A 85 -25.50 -22.79 1.46
N PRO A 86 -26.72 -22.80 2.01
CA PRO A 86 -27.33 -21.60 2.59
C PRO A 86 -26.63 -21.21 3.90
N SER A 87 -26.67 -19.90 4.23
CA SER A 87 -26.05 -19.36 5.45
C SER A 87 -26.47 -20.09 6.74
N LYS A 88 -27.75 -20.49 6.85
CA LYS A 88 -28.25 -21.29 7.98
C LYS A 88 -27.54 -22.64 8.13
N ALA A 89 -27.41 -23.40 7.04
CA ALA A 89 -26.73 -24.69 7.09
C ALA A 89 -25.25 -24.55 7.47
N PHE A 90 -24.58 -23.50 6.95
CA PHE A 90 -23.19 -23.21 7.31
C PHE A 90 -23.06 -22.82 8.79
N ARG A 91 -23.99 -22.02 9.31
CA ARG A 91 -24.05 -21.66 10.73
C ARG A 91 -24.22 -22.87 11.64
N THR A 92 -25.16 -23.78 11.29
CA THR A 92 -25.34 -25.04 12.01
C THR A 92 -24.09 -25.91 12.01
N LEU A 93 -23.41 -26.00 10.87
CA LEU A 93 -22.13 -26.72 10.76
C LEU A 93 -21.08 -26.15 11.69
N MET A 94 -20.87 -24.82 11.66
CA MET A 94 -19.92 -24.12 12.51
C MET A 94 -20.25 -24.30 13.99
N PHE A 95 -21.51 -24.16 14.37
CA PHE A 95 -21.94 -24.38 15.75
C PHE A 95 -21.60 -25.80 16.24
N ARG A 96 -21.90 -26.82 15.46
CA ARG A 96 -21.57 -28.22 15.79
C ARG A 96 -20.07 -28.48 15.86
N VAL A 97 -19.27 -27.83 15.03
CA VAL A 97 -17.79 -27.93 15.08
C VAL A 97 -17.27 -27.44 16.43
N PHE A 98 -17.78 -26.31 16.94
CA PHE A 98 -17.40 -25.80 18.25
C PHE A 98 -17.97 -26.64 19.40
N GLU A 99 -19.22 -27.10 19.30
CA GLU A 99 -19.85 -27.94 20.29
C GLU A 99 -19.15 -29.31 20.44
N ALA A 100 -18.70 -29.89 19.35
CA ALA A 100 -17.95 -31.15 19.33
C ALA A 100 -16.58 -31.06 20.05
N GLY A 101 -16.20 -29.89 20.57
CA GLY A 101 -15.00 -29.70 21.39
C GLY A 101 -13.70 -29.95 20.64
N ARG A 102 -13.68 -29.86 19.30
CA ARG A 102 -12.43 -29.94 18.54
C ARG A 102 -11.58 -28.74 18.91
N SER A 103 -10.53 -29.01 19.70
CA SER A 103 -9.64 -27.94 20.14
C SER A 103 -8.92 -27.34 18.94
N ILE A 104 -9.11 -26.04 18.72
CA ILE A 104 -8.25 -25.27 17.82
C ILE A 104 -6.90 -25.16 18.54
N PRO A 105 -5.81 -25.63 17.93
CA PRO A 105 -4.49 -25.58 18.60
C PRO A 105 -4.11 -24.18 19.00
N GLU A 106 -3.69 -24.00 20.24
CA GLU A 106 -3.15 -22.75 20.71
C GLU A 106 -1.76 -22.52 20.11
N VAL A 107 -1.54 -21.36 19.52
CA VAL A 107 -0.27 -20.97 18.91
C VAL A 107 0.47 -19.91 19.73
N LEU A 108 -0.26 -19.15 20.56
CA LEU A 108 0.33 -18.13 21.40
C LEU A 108 0.88 -18.75 22.70
N PRO A 109 2.04 -18.31 23.18
CA PRO A 109 2.55 -18.75 24.50
C PRO A 109 1.59 -18.35 25.63
N ARG A 110 1.44 -19.22 26.64
CA ARG A 110 0.61 -18.93 27.82
C ARG A 110 1.05 -17.66 28.56
N ALA A 111 2.34 -17.36 28.54
CA ALA A 111 2.86 -16.12 29.13
C ALA A 111 2.25 -14.88 28.46
N LEU A 112 2.15 -14.88 27.11
CA LEU A 112 1.53 -13.82 26.33
C LEU A 112 0.04 -13.72 26.64
N LEU A 113 -0.69 -14.82 26.59
CA LEU A 113 -2.14 -14.84 26.86
C LEU A 113 -2.45 -14.26 28.25
N ARG A 114 -1.68 -14.65 29.28
CA ARG A 114 -1.85 -14.14 30.64
C ARG A 114 -1.54 -12.65 30.77
N GLU A 115 -0.45 -12.19 30.17
CA GLU A 115 -0.05 -10.78 30.27
C GLU A 115 -1.04 -9.85 29.54
N GLU A 116 -1.58 -10.30 28.41
CA GLU A 116 -2.57 -9.54 27.64
C GLU A 116 -4.02 -9.73 28.12
N GLY A 117 -4.25 -10.65 29.05
CA GLY A 117 -5.60 -10.97 29.55
C GLY A 117 -6.50 -11.59 28.50
N TRP A 118 -5.93 -12.35 27.57
CA TRP A 118 -6.66 -12.97 26.47
C TRP A 118 -7.08 -14.41 26.77
N ALA A 119 -8.19 -14.79 26.16
CA ALA A 119 -8.68 -16.16 26.17
C ALA A 119 -7.81 -17.07 25.29
N GLY A 120 -8.02 -18.38 25.37
CA GLY A 120 -7.42 -19.29 24.42
C GLY A 120 -7.96 -19.08 22.99
N ARG A 121 -7.16 -19.42 22.00
CA ARG A 121 -7.48 -19.24 20.57
C ARG A 121 -8.81 -19.84 20.18
N GLY A 122 -9.14 -21.02 20.68
CA GLY A 122 -10.42 -21.69 20.44
C GLY A 122 -11.62 -20.87 20.94
N GLU A 123 -11.51 -20.26 22.11
CA GLU A 123 -12.53 -19.39 22.67
C GLU A 123 -12.66 -18.09 21.86
N ALA A 124 -11.55 -17.51 21.43
CA ALA A 124 -11.58 -16.33 20.56
C ALA A 124 -12.31 -16.61 19.24
N PHE A 125 -12.05 -17.77 18.60
CA PHE A 125 -12.82 -18.18 17.41
C PHE A 125 -14.30 -18.41 17.73
N LEU A 126 -14.61 -19.07 18.82
CA LEU A 126 -16.00 -19.28 19.23
C LEU A 126 -16.74 -17.94 19.40
N LYS A 127 -16.16 -17.00 20.16
CA LYS A 127 -16.78 -15.68 20.39
C LYS A 127 -16.83 -14.81 19.14
N ALA A 128 -15.91 -14.97 18.21
CA ALA A 128 -15.97 -14.28 16.91
C ALA A 128 -17.13 -14.79 16.04
N HIS A 129 -17.49 -16.07 16.15
CA HIS A 129 -18.61 -16.67 15.41
C HIS A 129 -19.93 -16.60 16.16
N PHE A 130 -19.91 -16.76 17.48
CA PHE A 130 -21.06 -16.81 18.37
C PHE A 130 -20.79 -15.92 19.58
N PRO A 131 -20.89 -14.58 19.40
CA PRO A 131 -20.65 -13.63 20.49
C PRO A 131 -21.69 -13.80 21.61
N ASP A 132 -21.32 -13.35 22.80
CA ASP A 132 -22.21 -13.31 23.95
C ASP A 132 -23.29 -12.22 23.76
N ASP A 133 -24.46 -12.39 24.37
CA ASP A 133 -25.62 -11.48 24.18
C ASP A 133 -25.35 -10.04 24.69
N GLY A 134 -24.37 -9.87 25.55
CA GLY A 134 -23.94 -8.54 26.06
C GLY A 134 -22.96 -7.79 25.20
N GLU A 135 -22.50 -8.36 24.09
CA GLU A 135 -21.52 -7.72 23.20
C GLU A 135 -22.13 -6.52 22.44
N SER A 136 -21.35 -5.46 22.32
CA SER A 136 -21.74 -4.27 21.58
C SER A 136 -21.88 -4.55 20.08
N LEU A 137 -23.06 -4.39 19.52
CA LEU A 137 -23.31 -4.51 18.07
C LEU A 137 -22.42 -3.57 17.24
N LYS A 138 -22.09 -2.38 17.80
CA LYS A 138 -21.18 -1.44 17.15
C LYS A 138 -19.77 -1.99 17.08
N ASP A 139 -19.27 -2.60 18.14
CA ASP A 139 -17.92 -3.16 18.19
C ASP A 139 -17.83 -4.46 17.39
N LEU A 140 -18.90 -5.26 17.37
CA LEU A 140 -19.00 -6.42 16.47
C LEU A 140 -18.95 -6.01 15.00
N ALA A 141 -19.74 -5.02 14.60
CA ALA A 141 -19.74 -4.50 13.23
C ALA A 141 -18.39 -3.90 12.82
N ALA A 142 -17.68 -3.29 13.79
CA ALA A 142 -16.35 -2.70 13.58
C ALA A 142 -15.20 -3.71 13.75
N LEU A 143 -15.47 -5.00 14.05
CA LEU A 143 -14.50 -6.05 14.36
C LEU A 143 -13.55 -5.67 15.53
N LYS A 144 -14.08 -4.99 16.55
CA LYS A 144 -13.32 -4.44 17.69
C LYS A 144 -13.55 -5.15 19.02
N THR A 145 -14.32 -6.24 19.05
CA THR A 145 -14.48 -7.02 20.28
C THR A 145 -13.15 -7.65 20.71
N PRO A 146 -12.97 -8.04 21.97
CA PRO A 146 -11.76 -8.69 22.44
C PRO A 146 -11.35 -9.90 21.60
N ALA A 147 -12.29 -10.72 21.17
CA ALA A 147 -12.05 -11.88 20.32
C ALA A 147 -11.47 -11.49 18.94
N PHE A 148 -12.07 -10.53 18.26
CA PHE A 148 -11.54 -10.04 16.98
C PHE A 148 -10.18 -9.37 17.13
N ARG A 149 -9.96 -8.60 18.20
CA ARG A 149 -8.67 -7.97 18.49
C ARG A 149 -7.58 -9.00 18.75
N GLN A 150 -7.86 -10.06 19.50
CA GLN A 150 -6.91 -11.15 19.70
C GLN A 150 -6.54 -11.82 18.37
N LEU A 151 -7.52 -12.20 17.55
CA LEU A 151 -7.28 -12.86 16.27
C LEU A 151 -6.53 -11.94 15.28
N ALA A 152 -6.84 -10.64 15.27
CA ALA A 152 -6.10 -9.65 14.48
C ALA A 152 -4.65 -9.51 14.95
N PHE A 153 -4.43 -9.53 16.27
CA PHE A 153 -3.07 -9.52 16.83
C PHE A 153 -2.28 -10.78 16.45
N GLU A 154 -2.91 -11.95 16.45
CA GLU A 154 -2.27 -13.18 15.97
C GLU A 154 -1.77 -13.04 14.54
N GLU A 155 -2.58 -12.46 13.65
CA GLU A 155 -2.15 -12.20 12.27
C GLU A 155 -0.93 -11.28 12.21
N MET A 156 -0.92 -10.21 13.02
CA MET A 156 0.21 -9.27 13.08
C MET A 156 1.46 -9.89 13.70
N LEU A 157 1.30 -10.69 14.75
CA LEU A 157 2.41 -11.40 15.41
C LEU A 157 3.02 -12.43 14.46
N GLY A 158 2.19 -13.19 13.74
CA GLY A 158 2.62 -14.16 12.74
C GLY A 158 3.48 -13.52 11.66
N LEU A 159 3.01 -12.39 11.10
CA LEU A 159 3.80 -11.62 10.15
C LEU A 159 5.12 -11.14 10.76
N LYS A 160 5.08 -10.53 11.96
CA LYS A 160 6.29 -9.96 12.58
C LYS A 160 7.31 -11.02 12.91
N SER A 161 6.88 -12.13 13.50
CA SER A 161 7.77 -13.24 13.83
C SER A 161 8.37 -13.89 12.59
N SER A 162 7.59 -14.04 11.50
CA SER A 162 8.09 -14.58 10.24
C SER A 162 9.13 -13.66 9.58
N LEU A 163 8.92 -12.34 9.60
CA LEU A 163 9.88 -11.36 9.10
C LEU A 163 11.17 -11.34 9.92
N MET A 164 11.06 -11.45 11.26
CA MET A 164 12.24 -11.54 12.14
C MET A 164 13.03 -12.83 11.91
N ALA A 165 12.35 -13.96 11.76
CA ALA A 165 13.01 -15.24 11.46
C ALA A 165 13.73 -15.18 10.09
N ALA A 166 13.10 -14.63 9.05
CA ALA A 166 13.72 -14.42 7.75
C ALA A 166 14.93 -13.46 7.82
N ARG A 167 14.86 -12.41 8.66
CA ARG A 167 16.00 -11.51 8.90
C ARG A 167 17.17 -12.23 9.58
N GLN A 168 16.88 -13.09 10.57
CA GLN A 168 17.89 -13.87 11.26
C GLN A 168 18.58 -14.85 10.31
N GLU A 169 17.81 -15.55 9.47
CA GLU A 169 18.32 -16.44 8.44
C GLU A 169 19.24 -15.69 7.47
N ARG A 170 18.81 -14.52 6.96
CA ARG A 170 19.65 -13.67 6.10
C ARG A 170 20.96 -13.23 6.74
N LYS A 171 20.95 -12.88 8.03
CA LYS A 171 22.17 -12.51 8.75
C LYS A 171 23.18 -13.64 8.87
N SER A 172 22.75 -14.88 8.74
CA SER A 172 23.64 -16.05 8.69
C SER A 172 24.19 -16.36 7.29
N LEU A 173 23.65 -15.71 6.23
CA LEU A 173 24.15 -15.88 4.87
C LEU A 173 25.47 -15.12 4.68
N SER A 174 26.34 -15.66 3.83
CA SER A 174 27.56 -14.99 3.40
C SER A 174 27.28 -14.19 2.14
N GLY A 175 27.20 -12.88 2.26
CA GLY A 175 26.94 -11.95 1.16
C GLY A 175 28.21 -11.47 0.45
N VAL A 176 28.00 -10.63 -0.55
CA VAL A 176 29.10 -9.96 -1.26
C VAL A 176 29.62 -8.81 -0.40
N VAL A 177 30.86 -8.94 0.08
CA VAL A 177 31.53 -7.90 0.87
C VAL A 177 32.18 -6.89 -0.07
N ILE A 178 31.81 -5.62 0.05
CA ILE A 178 32.34 -4.50 -0.72
C ILE A 178 33.05 -3.55 0.25
N ARG A 179 34.36 -3.45 0.15
CA ARG A 179 35.19 -2.60 1.03
C ARG A 179 35.73 -1.40 0.24
N PRO A 180 35.07 -0.24 0.30
CA PRO A 180 35.57 0.95 -0.37
C PRO A 180 36.93 1.36 0.22
N ASP A 181 37.91 1.49 -0.65
CA ASP A 181 39.25 2.00 -0.29
C ASP A 181 39.32 3.55 -0.32
N PRO A 182 40.40 4.16 0.14
CA PRO A 182 40.57 5.62 0.07
C PRO A 182 40.45 6.18 -1.35
N ALA A 183 40.89 5.42 -2.38
CA ALA A 183 40.77 5.84 -3.78
C ALA A 183 39.32 5.93 -4.23
N THR A 184 38.47 5.05 -3.76
CA THR A 184 37.02 5.11 -3.94
C THR A 184 36.45 6.40 -3.32
N GLY A 185 36.88 6.75 -2.12
CA GLY A 185 36.46 7.99 -1.45
C GLY A 185 36.84 9.25 -2.22
N ASP A 186 38.06 9.28 -2.77
CA ASP A 186 38.56 10.39 -3.61
C ASP A 186 37.82 10.46 -4.96
N LEU A 187 37.51 9.29 -5.56
CA LEU A 187 36.68 9.22 -6.77
C LEU A 187 35.31 9.84 -6.52
N LEU A 188 34.61 9.42 -5.48
CA LEU A 188 33.28 9.92 -5.19
C LEU A 188 33.24 11.43 -4.93
N ARG A 189 34.25 11.98 -4.25
CA ARG A 189 34.37 13.43 -4.06
C ARG A 189 34.55 14.19 -5.38
N ARG A 190 35.29 13.65 -6.33
CA ARG A 190 35.49 14.24 -7.67
C ARG A 190 34.24 14.16 -8.55
N LEU A 191 33.41 13.13 -8.38
CA LEU A 191 32.19 12.94 -9.17
C LEU A 191 31.03 13.86 -8.75
N LEU A 192 31.09 14.42 -7.53
CA LEU A 192 30.00 15.26 -7.01
C LEU A 192 30.28 16.74 -7.30
N PRO A 193 29.41 17.42 -8.09
CA PRO A 193 29.52 18.88 -8.32
C PRO A 193 28.97 19.70 -7.14
N PHE A 194 28.57 19.08 -6.05
CA PHE A 194 27.96 19.70 -4.85
C PHE A 194 28.34 18.93 -3.59
N HIS A 195 28.09 19.54 -2.43
CA HIS A 195 28.28 18.91 -1.13
C HIS A 195 27.05 18.13 -0.71
N LEU A 196 27.26 16.93 -0.17
CA LEU A 196 26.19 16.14 0.42
C LEU A 196 25.65 16.80 1.69
N THR A 197 24.34 16.67 1.94
CA THR A 197 23.73 17.08 3.21
C THR A 197 24.22 16.23 4.37
N GLY A 198 23.95 16.66 5.62
CA GLY A 198 24.25 15.87 6.82
C GLY A 198 23.56 14.51 6.80
N ALA A 199 22.28 14.47 6.42
CA ALA A 199 21.50 13.24 6.29
C ALA A 199 22.05 12.31 5.21
N GLN A 200 22.43 12.83 4.04
CA GLN A 200 23.03 12.03 2.97
C GLN A 200 24.35 11.40 3.39
N ARG A 201 25.22 12.16 4.08
CA ARG A 201 26.49 11.63 4.62
C ARG A 201 26.27 10.55 5.68
N ARG A 202 25.31 10.76 6.58
CA ARG A 202 24.95 9.77 7.61
C ARG A 202 24.50 8.47 6.96
N VAL A 203 23.53 8.55 6.04
CA VAL A 203 22.98 7.38 5.35
C VAL A 203 24.05 6.67 4.51
N LEU A 204 24.93 7.41 3.84
CA LEU A 204 26.01 6.79 3.07
C LEU A 204 26.98 6.01 3.97
N LYS A 205 27.26 6.52 5.19
CA LYS A 205 28.06 5.78 6.18
C LYS A 205 27.37 4.50 6.64
N GLU A 206 26.06 4.53 6.86
CA GLU A 206 25.26 3.33 7.19
C GLU A 206 25.35 2.28 6.07
N ILE A 207 25.19 2.71 4.82
CA ILE A 207 25.31 1.83 3.64
C ILE A 207 26.73 1.24 3.55
N VAL A 208 27.79 2.05 3.72
CA VAL A 208 29.17 1.56 3.69
C VAL A 208 29.40 0.52 4.79
N SER A 209 28.93 0.77 6.01
CA SER A 209 29.03 -0.18 7.10
C SER A 209 28.37 -1.53 6.79
N ASP A 210 27.21 -1.50 6.12
CA ASP A 210 26.54 -2.73 5.67
C ASP A 210 27.32 -3.42 4.54
N LEU A 211 27.84 -2.68 3.58
CA LEU A 211 28.60 -3.23 2.45
C LEU A 211 29.90 -3.92 2.91
N GLU A 212 30.51 -3.45 4.01
CA GLU A 212 31.70 -4.05 4.63
C GLU A 212 31.37 -5.29 5.49
N SER A 213 30.08 -5.49 5.82
CA SER A 213 29.63 -6.65 6.60
C SER A 213 29.69 -7.95 5.79
N PRO A 214 29.98 -9.10 6.42
CA PRO A 214 29.85 -10.39 5.75
C PRO A 214 28.40 -10.78 5.42
N ALA A 215 27.41 -10.23 6.13
CA ALA A 215 26.00 -10.42 5.82
C ALA A 215 25.55 -9.48 4.70
N PRO A 216 24.70 -9.93 3.77
CA PRO A 216 24.21 -9.06 2.70
C PRO A 216 23.34 -7.91 3.24
N MET A 217 23.57 -6.70 2.71
CA MET A 217 22.75 -5.55 3.04
C MET A 217 21.33 -5.71 2.51
N TYR A 218 20.33 -5.45 3.35
CA TYR A 218 18.93 -5.28 2.96
C TYR A 218 18.40 -4.02 3.62
N ARG A 219 18.43 -2.89 2.89
CA ARG A 219 18.17 -1.56 3.45
C ARG A 219 17.09 -0.80 2.69
N LEU A 220 16.17 -0.18 3.42
CA LEU A 220 15.19 0.77 2.89
C LEU A 220 15.71 2.20 3.04
N LEU A 221 15.94 2.86 1.94
CA LEU A 221 16.26 4.29 1.87
C LEU A 221 14.97 5.09 1.72
N HIS A 222 14.57 5.71 2.80
CA HIS A 222 13.35 6.48 2.90
C HIS A 222 13.65 7.98 2.96
N GLY A 223 12.83 8.79 2.31
CA GLY A 223 12.99 10.24 2.33
C GLY A 223 11.98 10.91 1.41
N ASP A 224 11.76 12.19 1.63
CA ASP A 224 10.80 12.97 0.85
C ASP A 224 11.24 13.09 -0.63
N VAL A 225 10.31 13.52 -1.47
CA VAL A 225 10.58 13.82 -2.89
C VAL A 225 11.64 14.92 -2.97
N GLY A 226 12.75 14.61 -3.66
CA GLY A 226 13.87 15.55 -3.83
C GLY A 226 14.86 15.60 -2.67
N SER A 227 14.82 14.71 -1.68
CA SER A 227 15.84 14.58 -0.62
C SER A 227 17.19 14.05 -1.11
N GLY A 228 17.27 13.60 -2.38
CA GLY A 228 18.50 13.11 -3.00
C GLY A 228 18.74 11.61 -2.82
N LYS A 229 17.71 10.80 -2.61
CA LYS A 229 17.79 9.32 -2.55
C LYS A 229 18.60 8.74 -3.72
N THR A 230 18.30 9.17 -4.93
CA THR A 230 18.95 8.71 -6.16
C THR A 230 20.47 8.96 -6.15
N VAL A 231 20.90 10.10 -5.62
CA VAL A 231 22.35 10.42 -5.49
C VAL A 231 23.03 9.43 -4.56
N VAL A 232 22.45 9.18 -3.39
CA VAL A 232 22.98 8.19 -2.43
C VAL A 232 23.07 6.80 -3.04
N ALA A 233 22.02 6.38 -3.74
CA ALA A 233 21.99 5.09 -4.43
C ALA A 233 23.06 4.99 -5.53
N PHE A 234 23.24 6.02 -6.34
CA PHE A 234 24.25 6.03 -7.39
C PHE A 234 25.67 6.01 -6.82
N LEU A 235 25.94 6.73 -5.73
CA LEU A 235 27.22 6.66 -5.05
C LEU A 235 27.52 5.24 -4.55
N ALA A 236 26.52 4.56 -3.98
CA ALA A 236 26.66 3.17 -3.54
C ALA A 236 26.92 2.21 -4.73
N MET A 237 26.24 2.41 -5.86
CA MET A 237 26.47 1.62 -7.09
C MET A 237 27.88 1.86 -7.65
N ILE A 238 28.34 3.11 -7.68
CA ILE A 238 29.68 3.47 -8.17
C ILE A 238 30.76 2.87 -7.24
N MET A 239 30.54 2.86 -5.92
CA MET A 239 31.42 2.18 -4.97
C MET A 239 31.54 0.69 -5.31
N ALA A 240 30.44 0.00 -5.52
CA ALA A 240 30.43 -1.41 -5.90
C ALA A 240 31.16 -1.64 -7.23
N ALA A 241 30.90 -0.81 -8.24
CA ALA A 241 31.52 -0.92 -9.55
C ALA A 241 33.03 -0.65 -9.52
N HIS A 242 33.50 0.31 -8.70
CA HIS A 242 34.91 0.60 -8.50
C HIS A 242 35.67 -0.57 -7.86
N GLN A 243 35.00 -1.31 -6.98
CA GLN A 243 35.52 -2.51 -6.32
C GLN A 243 35.38 -3.80 -7.19
N GLY A 244 35.01 -3.66 -8.46
CA GLY A 244 34.97 -4.78 -9.42
C GLY A 244 33.64 -5.54 -9.50
N PHE A 245 32.63 -5.13 -8.74
CA PHE A 245 31.30 -5.76 -8.77
C PHE A 245 30.37 -5.06 -9.76
N GLN A 246 29.32 -5.75 -10.16
CA GLN A 246 28.25 -5.18 -10.96
C GLN A 246 27.13 -4.64 -10.06
N ALA A 247 26.54 -3.51 -10.46
CA ALA A 247 25.43 -2.87 -9.77
C ALA A 247 24.27 -2.62 -10.74
N ALA A 248 23.09 -3.09 -10.38
CA ALA A 248 21.86 -2.97 -11.18
C ALA A 248 20.86 -2.03 -10.52
N PHE A 249 20.33 -1.06 -11.29
CA PHE A 249 19.28 -0.16 -10.87
C PHE A 249 17.97 -0.50 -11.57
N MET A 250 16.96 -0.89 -10.82
CA MET A 250 15.64 -1.24 -11.32
C MET A 250 14.67 -0.07 -11.15
N ALA A 251 14.13 0.43 -12.26
CA ALA A 251 13.11 1.47 -12.31
C ALA A 251 11.75 0.90 -12.78
N PRO A 252 10.62 1.43 -12.29
CA PRO A 252 9.29 0.87 -12.56
C PRO A 252 8.81 1.05 -14.01
N THR A 253 9.32 2.04 -14.73
CA THR A 253 8.93 2.31 -16.11
C THR A 253 10.14 2.60 -17.00
N GLU A 254 9.98 2.41 -18.32
CA GLU A 254 11.05 2.70 -19.30
C GLU A 254 11.45 4.19 -19.29
N VAL A 255 10.50 5.09 -19.11
CA VAL A 255 10.75 6.52 -19.02
C VAL A 255 11.65 6.85 -17.83
N LEU A 256 11.34 6.26 -16.66
CA LEU A 256 12.19 6.42 -15.47
C LEU A 256 13.54 5.77 -15.65
N ALA A 257 13.61 4.56 -16.19
CA ALA A 257 14.87 3.90 -16.48
C ALA A 257 15.77 4.77 -17.38
N GLY A 258 15.21 5.35 -18.44
CA GLY A 258 15.93 6.26 -19.32
C GLY A 258 16.42 7.54 -18.62
N GLN A 259 15.63 8.10 -17.71
CA GLN A 259 16.04 9.26 -16.92
C GLN A 259 17.16 8.92 -15.92
N GLN A 260 17.01 7.80 -15.19
CA GLN A 260 18.03 7.37 -14.24
C GLN A 260 19.33 6.98 -14.95
N PHE A 261 19.22 6.35 -16.13
CA PHE A 261 20.37 6.06 -16.98
C PHE A 261 21.15 7.32 -17.34
N LYS A 262 20.48 8.36 -17.88
CA LYS A 262 21.14 9.64 -18.23
C LYS A 262 21.82 10.29 -17.02
N LYS A 263 21.15 10.28 -15.85
CA LYS A 263 21.71 10.82 -14.60
C LYS A 263 22.92 10.02 -14.12
N LEU A 264 22.84 8.70 -14.10
CA LEU A 264 23.95 7.83 -13.68
C LEU A 264 25.13 7.95 -14.66
N GLN A 265 24.85 7.98 -15.98
CA GLN A 265 25.84 8.16 -17.02
C GLN A 265 26.58 9.50 -16.87
N SER A 266 25.84 10.59 -16.60
CA SER A 266 26.43 11.91 -16.34
C SER A 266 27.32 11.92 -15.08
N MET A 267 26.88 11.23 -14.02
CA MET A 267 27.63 11.16 -12.77
C MET A 267 28.87 10.24 -12.89
N ALA A 268 28.71 9.07 -13.51
CA ALA A 268 29.79 8.10 -13.66
C ALA A 268 30.79 8.47 -14.80
N GLY A 269 30.37 9.30 -15.76
CA GLY A 269 31.17 9.66 -16.93
C GLY A 269 32.61 10.11 -16.62
N PRO A 270 32.85 11.01 -15.65
CA PRO A 270 34.20 11.42 -15.28
C PRO A 270 35.09 10.29 -14.73
N SER A 271 34.52 9.15 -14.32
CA SER A 271 35.27 7.96 -13.90
C SER A 271 35.63 7.02 -15.05
N GLY A 272 35.10 7.25 -16.25
CA GLY A 272 35.23 6.33 -17.38
C GLY A 272 34.43 5.04 -17.29
N MET A 273 33.58 4.89 -16.28
CA MET A 273 32.76 3.67 -16.11
C MET A 273 31.57 3.67 -17.09
N PRO A 274 31.45 2.64 -17.96
CA PRO A 274 30.31 2.54 -18.85
C PRO A 274 29.03 2.23 -18.07
N VAL A 275 27.93 2.84 -18.51
CA VAL A 275 26.58 2.60 -17.97
C VAL A 275 25.72 2.01 -19.08
N GLY A 276 25.04 0.90 -18.82
CA GLY A 276 24.09 0.26 -19.73
C GLY A 276 22.63 0.61 -19.42
N LEU A 277 21.80 0.57 -20.45
CA LEU A 277 20.34 0.69 -20.32
C LEU A 277 19.67 -0.56 -20.92
N LEU A 278 18.92 -1.32 -20.10
CA LEU A 278 18.20 -2.51 -20.54
C LEU A 278 16.70 -2.37 -20.29
N THR A 279 15.95 -2.13 -21.36
CA THR A 279 14.49 -2.06 -21.38
C THR A 279 13.93 -2.91 -22.52
N ALA A 280 12.60 -3.06 -22.61
CA ALA A 280 11.98 -3.79 -23.72
C ALA A 280 12.17 -3.10 -25.08
N ALA A 281 12.51 -1.80 -25.09
CA ALA A 281 12.82 -1.06 -26.31
C ALA A 281 14.19 -1.44 -26.91
N VAL A 282 15.13 -1.95 -26.11
CA VAL A 282 16.48 -2.36 -26.57
C VAL A 282 16.39 -3.73 -27.23
N LYS A 283 16.67 -3.79 -28.54
CA LYS A 283 16.47 -5.00 -29.37
C LYS A 283 17.69 -5.27 -30.28
N GLY A 284 17.69 -6.45 -30.89
CA GLY A 284 18.62 -6.82 -31.95
C GLY A 284 20.08 -6.87 -31.48
N LYS A 285 21.00 -6.30 -32.28
CA LYS A 285 22.45 -6.31 -32.02
C LYS A 285 22.79 -5.57 -30.72
N ALA A 286 22.22 -4.39 -30.52
CA ALA A 286 22.48 -3.59 -29.32
C ALA A 286 22.15 -4.34 -28.02
N ARG A 287 21.06 -5.13 -28.00
CA ARG A 287 20.74 -5.98 -26.86
C ARG A 287 21.76 -7.10 -26.67
N ARG A 288 22.19 -7.74 -27.74
CA ARG A 288 23.18 -8.85 -27.68
C ARG A 288 24.52 -8.35 -27.16
N ASP A 289 25.02 -7.24 -27.70
CA ASP A 289 26.28 -6.64 -27.28
C ASP A 289 26.23 -6.25 -25.79
N LEU A 290 25.15 -5.57 -25.37
CA LEU A 290 24.94 -5.19 -23.96
C LEU A 290 24.91 -6.41 -23.02
N LEU A 291 24.26 -7.51 -23.42
CA LEU A 291 24.21 -8.73 -22.62
C LEU A 291 25.56 -9.45 -22.58
N ALA A 292 26.34 -9.40 -23.65
CA ALA A 292 27.69 -9.94 -23.68
C ALA A 292 28.61 -9.16 -22.73
N ASP A 293 28.58 -7.82 -22.77
CA ASP A 293 29.36 -6.95 -21.87
C ASP A 293 28.96 -7.15 -20.39
N LEU A 294 27.68 -7.42 -20.13
CA LEU A 294 27.19 -7.74 -18.80
C LEU A 294 27.69 -9.10 -18.31
N ALA A 295 27.61 -10.13 -19.15
CA ALA A 295 28.05 -11.49 -18.83
C ALA A 295 29.58 -11.59 -18.69
N SER A 296 30.35 -10.77 -19.42
CA SER A 296 31.81 -10.68 -19.28
C SER A 296 32.28 -9.91 -18.05
N GLY A 297 31.42 -9.03 -17.50
CA GLY A 297 31.76 -8.11 -16.40
C GLY A 297 32.40 -6.80 -16.86
N GLU A 298 32.52 -6.54 -18.16
CA GLU A 298 32.97 -5.25 -18.69
C GLU A 298 31.98 -4.14 -18.36
N LEU A 299 30.68 -4.43 -18.47
CA LEU A 299 29.61 -3.52 -18.05
C LEU A 299 29.31 -3.73 -16.56
N ARG A 300 29.72 -2.75 -15.72
CA ARG A 300 29.53 -2.84 -14.26
C ARG A 300 28.32 -2.07 -13.75
N LEU A 301 27.85 -1.06 -14.48
CA LEU A 301 26.68 -0.25 -14.09
C LEU A 301 25.57 -0.45 -15.11
N ILE A 302 24.42 -0.90 -14.67
CA ILE A 302 23.26 -1.10 -15.53
C ILE A 302 21.99 -0.53 -14.90
N VAL A 303 21.19 0.15 -15.72
CA VAL A 303 19.86 0.65 -15.37
C VAL A 303 18.84 -0.07 -16.26
N GLY A 304 17.69 -0.43 -15.71
CA GLY A 304 16.64 -1.05 -16.53
C GLY A 304 15.32 -1.17 -15.81
N THR A 305 14.41 -1.86 -16.47
CA THR A 305 13.11 -2.24 -15.92
C THR A 305 13.10 -3.72 -15.53
N HIS A 306 11.94 -4.35 -15.54
CA HIS A 306 11.81 -5.80 -15.37
C HIS A 306 12.66 -6.64 -16.37
N SER A 307 13.18 -6.02 -17.43
CA SER A 307 14.11 -6.66 -18.36
C SER A 307 15.40 -7.13 -17.71
N LEU A 308 15.81 -6.55 -16.56
CA LEU A 308 17.03 -6.90 -15.83
C LEU A 308 17.03 -8.32 -15.24
N PHE A 309 15.87 -8.92 -15.01
CA PHE A 309 15.75 -10.27 -14.43
C PHE A 309 15.13 -11.30 -15.39
N GLN A 310 14.95 -10.95 -16.66
CA GLN A 310 14.46 -11.89 -17.67
C GLN A 310 15.46 -13.03 -17.90
N GLU A 311 14.96 -14.12 -18.46
CA GLU A 311 15.81 -15.23 -18.92
C GLU A 311 16.84 -14.74 -19.97
N GLY A 312 18.04 -15.29 -19.90
CA GLY A 312 19.15 -14.89 -20.79
C GLY A 312 19.84 -13.58 -20.40
N VAL A 313 19.53 -13.01 -19.22
CA VAL A 313 20.32 -11.91 -18.64
C VAL A 313 21.19 -12.47 -17.54
N ASP A 314 22.47 -12.56 -17.76
CA ASP A 314 23.43 -13.11 -16.82
C ASP A 314 24.45 -12.06 -16.40
N TYR A 315 24.82 -12.10 -15.13
CA TYR A 315 25.79 -11.20 -14.52
C TYR A 315 27.04 -11.98 -14.14
N ALA A 316 28.20 -11.41 -14.43
CA ALA A 316 29.49 -12.00 -14.02
C ALA A 316 29.67 -11.94 -12.50
N SER A 317 29.32 -10.81 -11.88
CA SER A 317 29.56 -10.55 -10.45
C SER A 317 28.59 -9.50 -9.92
N LEU A 318 27.28 -9.79 -9.87
CA LEU A 318 26.27 -8.87 -9.32
C LEU A 318 26.43 -8.74 -7.80
N GLY A 319 26.96 -7.60 -7.35
CA GLY A 319 27.21 -7.32 -5.94
C GLY A 319 26.20 -6.36 -5.32
N MET A 320 25.48 -5.58 -6.14
CA MET A 320 24.52 -4.60 -5.64
C MET A 320 23.28 -4.47 -6.52
N VAL A 321 22.11 -4.40 -5.89
CA VAL A 321 20.82 -4.16 -6.51
C VAL A 321 20.16 -2.95 -5.87
N VAL A 322 19.75 -1.99 -6.69
CA VAL A 322 18.95 -0.84 -6.26
C VAL A 322 17.55 -0.96 -6.88
N ILE A 323 16.51 -0.81 -6.05
CA ILE A 323 15.12 -0.90 -6.48
C ILE A 323 14.42 0.42 -6.16
N ASP A 324 13.98 1.13 -7.20
CA ASP A 324 13.25 2.39 -7.05
C ASP A 324 11.75 2.18 -7.01
N GLU A 325 11.03 2.97 -6.19
CA GLU A 325 9.57 2.91 -6.03
C GLU A 325 9.03 1.49 -5.75
N GLN A 326 9.49 0.89 -4.67
CA GLN A 326 9.23 -0.49 -4.27
C GLN A 326 7.78 -0.96 -4.45
N HIS A 327 6.81 -0.09 -4.13
CA HIS A 327 5.37 -0.42 -4.17
C HIS A 327 4.84 -0.75 -5.57
N ARG A 328 5.60 -0.46 -6.63
CA ARG A 328 5.23 -0.74 -8.03
C ARG A 328 5.74 -2.08 -8.55
N PHE A 329 6.52 -2.79 -7.76
CA PHE A 329 7.05 -4.10 -8.13
C PHE A 329 6.47 -5.20 -7.25
N GLY A 330 6.02 -6.28 -7.89
CA GLY A 330 5.65 -7.49 -7.18
C GLY A 330 6.86 -8.13 -6.47
N VAL A 331 6.60 -8.75 -5.32
CA VAL A 331 7.62 -9.41 -4.51
C VAL A 331 8.42 -10.45 -5.31
N VAL A 332 7.74 -11.22 -6.17
CA VAL A 332 8.35 -12.23 -7.05
C VAL A 332 9.34 -11.62 -8.05
N GLN A 333 9.06 -10.42 -8.54
CA GLN A 333 9.94 -9.73 -9.51
C GLN A 333 11.25 -9.30 -8.86
N ARG A 334 11.19 -8.80 -7.64
CA ARG A 334 12.38 -8.43 -6.85
C ARG A 334 13.24 -9.65 -6.53
N ALA A 335 12.60 -10.75 -6.10
CA ALA A 335 13.25 -12.03 -5.84
C ALA A 335 14.09 -12.52 -7.02
N ARG A 336 13.52 -12.44 -8.22
CA ARG A 336 14.18 -12.87 -9.44
C ARG A 336 15.45 -12.07 -9.75
N LEU A 337 15.45 -10.75 -9.47
CA LEU A 337 16.66 -9.95 -9.70
C LEU A 337 17.75 -10.25 -8.66
N VAL A 338 17.38 -10.38 -7.40
CA VAL A 338 18.34 -10.75 -6.34
C VAL A 338 18.94 -12.15 -6.60
N ALA A 339 18.12 -13.10 -7.05
CA ALA A 339 18.57 -14.46 -7.40
C ALA A 339 19.54 -14.54 -8.60
N LYS A 340 19.75 -13.42 -9.33
CA LYS A 340 20.78 -13.35 -10.38
C LYS A 340 22.20 -13.18 -9.83
N GLY A 341 22.34 -12.84 -8.55
CA GLY A 341 23.63 -12.73 -7.86
C GLY A 341 23.79 -13.81 -6.78
N ARG A 342 24.99 -13.86 -6.19
CA ARG A 342 25.28 -14.66 -5.00
C ARG A 342 25.07 -13.79 -3.76
N GLU A 343 23.83 -13.69 -3.27
CA GLU A 343 23.44 -12.84 -2.14
C GLU A 343 23.95 -11.39 -2.28
N PRO A 344 23.50 -10.65 -3.32
CA PRO A 344 23.91 -9.27 -3.54
C PRO A 344 23.33 -8.34 -2.46
N ASN A 345 23.99 -7.21 -2.26
CA ASN A 345 23.48 -6.13 -1.41
C ASN A 345 22.26 -5.46 -2.05
N VAL A 346 21.19 -5.27 -1.28
CA VAL A 346 19.92 -4.73 -1.77
C VAL A 346 19.61 -3.39 -1.11
N LEU A 347 19.46 -2.35 -1.91
CA LEU A 347 19.00 -1.03 -1.49
C LEU A 347 17.64 -0.74 -2.14
N VAL A 348 16.62 -0.64 -1.32
CA VAL A 348 15.27 -0.31 -1.74
C VAL A 348 15.00 1.15 -1.50
N MET A 349 14.39 1.86 -2.45
CA MET A 349 14.03 3.26 -2.29
C MET A 349 12.51 3.46 -2.31
N SER A 350 12.01 4.34 -1.45
CA SER A 350 10.62 4.79 -1.47
C SER A 350 10.56 6.32 -1.41
N ALA A 351 9.80 6.91 -2.33
CA ALA A 351 9.46 8.34 -2.31
C ALA A 351 8.06 8.62 -1.77
N THR A 352 7.25 7.58 -1.55
CA THR A 352 5.98 7.77 -0.83
C THR A 352 6.29 8.07 0.62
N PRO A 353 5.80 9.18 1.17
CA PRO A 353 5.92 9.41 2.58
C PRO A 353 5.07 8.36 3.32
N ILE A 354 5.74 7.37 3.90
CA ILE A 354 5.13 6.39 4.80
C ILE A 354 5.50 6.85 6.21
N PRO A 355 4.57 6.90 7.17
CA PRO A 355 4.92 7.19 8.55
C PRO A 355 6.12 6.35 8.99
N ARG A 356 7.09 6.98 9.67
CA ARG A 356 8.33 6.28 10.12
C ARG A 356 8.02 5.02 10.90
N SER A 357 7.06 5.13 11.78
CA SER A 357 6.55 4.05 12.61
C SER A 357 5.95 2.91 11.77
N LEU A 358 5.18 3.24 10.75
CA LEU A 358 4.58 2.27 9.85
C LEU A 358 5.64 1.64 8.93
N ALA A 359 6.62 2.40 8.43
CA ALA A 359 7.72 1.87 7.63
C ALA A 359 8.54 0.84 8.43
N LEU A 360 8.95 1.16 9.66
CA LEU A 360 9.63 0.22 10.56
C LEU A 360 8.80 -1.02 10.87
N THR A 361 7.50 -0.90 10.76
CA THR A 361 6.60 -1.99 11.12
C THR A 361 6.28 -2.88 9.93
N LEU A 362 6.07 -2.32 8.76
CA LEU A 362 5.72 -3.07 7.54
C LEU A 362 6.97 -3.66 6.85
N TYR A 363 8.07 -2.93 6.90
CA TYR A 363 9.36 -3.33 6.31
C TYR A 363 10.37 -3.73 7.39
N GLY A 364 9.91 -4.30 8.50
CA GLY A 364 10.74 -4.63 9.65
C GLY A 364 11.84 -5.68 9.41
N ASP A 365 11.87 -6.23 8.22
CA ASP A 365 12.92 -7.08 7.69
C ASP A 365 14.05 -6.31 7.00
N LEU A 366 13.84 -5.01 6.65
CA LEU A 366 14.84 -4.11 6.12
C LEU A 366 15.41 -3.20 7.20
N ASP A 367 16.69 -2.89 7.12
CA ASP A 367 17.28 -1.80 7.90
C ASP A 367 16.84 -0.46 7.31
N LEU A 368 16.41 0.48 8.14
CA LEU A 368 15.83 1.74 7.70
C LEU A 368 16.86 2.87 7.77
N SER A 369 17.09 3.54 6.65
CA SER A 369 17.79 4.83 6.55
C SER A 369 16.86 5.94 6.13
N VAL A 370 16.89 7.07 6.82
CA VAL A 370 15.99 8.20 6.55
C VAL A 370 16.77 9.44 6.12
N LEU A 371 16.40 10.01 4.98
CA LEU A 371 16.84 11.32 4.52
C LEU A 371 15.83 12.37 4.96
N ASP A 372 16.10 12.98 6.10
CA ASP A 372 15.27 13.99 6.76
C ASP A 372 15.71 15.43 6.48
N GLU A 373 16.65 15.61 5.56
CA GLU A 373 17.09 16.93 5.09
C GLU A 373 16.87 17.07 3.59
N LEU A 374 16.51 18.28 3.15
CA LEU A 374 16.47 18.65 1.74
C LEU A 374 17.80 19.29 1.31
N PRO A 375 18.27 19.03 0.07
CA PRO A 375 19.47 19.68 -0.46
C PRO A 375 19.35 21.21 -0.45
N PRO A 376 20.45 21.94 -0.21
CA PRO A 376 20.46 23.40 -0.27
C PRO A 376 20.08 23.88 -1.67
N GLY A 377 19.42 25.04 -1.77
CA GLY A 377 19.00 25.65 -3.03
C GLY A 377 17.60 25.26 -3.51
N ARG A 378 16.93 24.30 -2.88
CA ARG A 378 15.52 24.02 -3.15
C ARG A 378 14.65 25.09 -2.50
N ARG A 379 13.87 25.81 -3.31
CA ARG A 379 12.91 26.79 -2.82
C ARG A 379 11.65 26.13 -2.31
N GLU A 380 11.04 26.75 -1.32
CA GLU A 380 9.77 26.30 -0.76
C GLU A 380 8.65 26.37 -1.79
N VAL A 381 7.81 25.35 -1.80
CA VAL A 381 6.58 25.32 -2.61
C VAL A 381 5.44 25.91 -1.77
N VAL A 382 4.82 26.96 -2.28
CA VAL A 382 3.62 27.55 -1.67
C VAL A 382 2.43 26.70 -2.05
N THR A 383 1.82 26.10 -1.06
CA THR A 383 0.57 25.34 -1.24
C THR A 383 -0.62 26.24 -0.93
N ALA A 384 -1.68 26.17 -1.74
CA ALA A 384 -2.87 26.99 -1.55
C ALA A 384 -4.15 26.22 -1.93
N VAL A 385 -5.09 26.11 -0.99
CA VAL A 385 -6.43 25.55 -1.24
C VAL A 385 -7.35 26.67 -1.74
N ARG A 386 -8.05 26.43 -2.85
CA ARG A 386 -8.92 27.41 -3.49
C ARG A 386 -10.26 26.80 -3.87
N GLY A 387 -11.33 27.49 -3.52
CA GLY A 387 -12.69 27.12 -3.90
C GLY A 387 -13.04 27.55 -5.34
N PRO A 388 -14.18 27.12 -5.87
CA PRO A 388 -14.64 27.43 -7.22
C PRO A 388 -14.72 28.94 -7.55
N SER A 389 -15.05 29.76 -6.57
CA SER A 389 -15.14 31.23 -6.72
C SER A 389 -13.79 31.91 -7.02
N ALA A 390 -12.66 31.25 -6.68
CA ALA A 390 -11.33 31.78 -6.93
C ALA A 390 -10.80 31.43 -8.33
N ARG A 391 -11.51 30.63 -9.13
CA ARG A 391 -11.05 30.08 -10.41
C ARG A 391 -10.48 31.13 -11.35
N HIS A 392 -11.19 32.22 -11.57
CA HIS A 392 -10.72 33.28 -12.47
C HIS A 392 -9.37 33.87 -12.03
N ARG A 393 -9.21 34.15 -10.74
CA ARG A 393 -7.93 34.64 -10.19
C ARG A 393 -6.80 33.61 -10.31
N VAL A 394 -7.12 32.34 -10.16
CA VAL A 394 -6.13 31.26 -10.37
C VAL A 394 -5.74 31.21 -11.85
N GLU A 395 -6.66 31.23 -12.78
CA GLU A 395 -6.38 31.22 -14.21
C GLU A 395 -5.55 32.44 -14.65
N GLU A 396 -5.80 33.63 -14.10
CA GLU A 396 -4.96 34.82 -14.32
C GLU A 396 -3.53 34.64 -13.79
N PHE A 397 -3.40 34.02 -12.61
CA PHE A 397 -2.10 33.70 -12.04
C PHE A 397 -1.33 32.71 -12.93
N LEU A 398 -1.98 31.63 -13.40
CA LEU A 398 -1.37 30.66 -14.31
C LEU A 398 -0.91 31.31 -15.62
N ARG A 399 -1.70 32.25 -16.15
CA ARG A 399 -1.35 33.00 -17.36
C ARG A 399 -0.05 33.81 -17.13
N ARG A 400 0.04 34.55 -16.03
CA ARG A 400 1.25 35.31 -15.66
C ARG A 400 2.50 34.42 -15.55
N GLU A 401 2.34 33.22 -15.00
CA GLU A 401 3.44 32.26 -14.92
C GLU A 401 3.89 31.77 -16.30
N MET A 402 2.95 31.48 -17.21
CA MET A 402 3.27 31.08 -18.57
C MET A 402 3.86 32.22 -19.40
N ASP A 403 3.39 33.45 -19.23
CA ASP A 403 3.95 34.67 -19.87
C ASP A 403 5.40 34.91 -19.42
N ALA A 404 5.70 34.57 -18.17
CA ALA A 404 7.08 34.61 -17.64
C ALA A 404 7.95 33.43 -18.13
N GLY A 405 7.49 32.64 -19.10
CA GLY A 405 8.24 31.54 -19.69
C GLY A 405 8.20 30.25 -18.91
N ARG A 406 7.43 30.15 -17.81
CA ARG A 406 7.36 28.98 -16.94
C ARG A 406 6.30 27.97 -17.39
N GLN A 407 6.40 26.75 -16.90
CA GLN A 407 5.48 25.66 -17.22
C GLN A 407 4.45 25.43 -16.12
N VAL A 408 3.22 25.22 -16.54
CA VAL A 408 2.05 24.99 -15.69
C VAL A 408 1.50 23.59 -15.93
N PHE A 409 1.21 22.88 -14.84
CA PHE A 409 0.61 21.56 -14.85
C PHE A 409 -0.80 21.61 -14.25
N VAL A 410 -1.76 21.00 -14.93
CA VAL A 410 -3.13 20.85 -14.46
C VAL A 410 -3.46 19.37 -14.38
N ILE A 411 -3.72 18.88 -13.16
CA ILE A 411 -3.99 17.46 -12.90
C ILE A 411 -5.47 17.25 -12.65
N TYR A 412 -6.05 16.28 -13.36
CA TYR A 412 -7.42 15.81 -13.14
C TYR A 412 -7.43 14.46 -12.42
N PRO A 413 -8.37 14.22 -11.49
CA PRO A 413 -8.49 12.94 -10.81
C PRO A 413 -8.93 11.83 -11.78
N LEU A 414 -8.58 10.59 -11.44
CA LEU A 414 -9.19 9.39 -12.01
C LEU A 414 -10.49 9.12 -11.22
N VAL A 415 -11.60 8.85 -11.93
CA VAL A 415 -12.88 8.45 -11.32
C VAL A 415 -12.96 6.92 -11.37
N GLU A 416 -13.11 6.25 -10.25
CA GLU A 416 -12.99 4.78 -10.12
C GLU A 416 -14.01 3.97 -10.94
N GLU A 417 -15.10 4.57 -11.42
CA GLU A 417 -16.20 3.84 -12.08
C GLU A 417 -15.96 3.49 -13.56
N SER A 418 -15.14 4.18 -14.30
CA SER A 418 -14.63 3.71 -15.60
C SER A 418 -13.44 4.54 -16.11
N ALA A 419 -12.41 3.84 -16.58
CA ALA A 419 -11.25 4.46 -17.23
C ALA A 419 -11.62 5.26 -18.54
N ALA A 420 -12.86 5.20 -18.99
CA ALA A 420 -13.40 6.01 -20.10
C ALA A 420 -13.82 7.40 -19.61
N THR A 421 -14.45 7.48 -18.45
CA THR A 421 -14.93 8.73 -17.82
C THR A 421 -13.76 9.64 -17.43
N ASP A 422 -12.66 9.08 -16.97
CA ASP A 422 -11.45 9.79 -16.55
C ASP A 422 -10.75 10.50 -17.71
N LEU A 423 -10.60 9.79 -18.81
CA LEU A 423 -10.06 10.36 -20.04
C LEU A 423 -10.95 11.49 -20.56
N GLN A 424 -12.26 11.32 -20.43
CA GLN A 424 -13.24 12.32 -20.85
C GLN A 424 -13.11 13.61 -20.02
N ALA A 425 -12.97 13.50 -18.69
CA ALA A 425 -12.81 14.65 -17.81
C ALA A 425 -11.52 15.44 -18.11
N ALA A 426 -10.38 14.75 -18.25
CA ALA A 426 -9.12 15.40 -18.62
C ALA A 426 -9.15 15.99 -20.02
N THR A 427 -9.80 15.33 -20.99
CA THR A 427 -9.95 15.80 -22.36
C THR A 427 -10.85 17.03 -22.43
N GLN A 428 -11.99 17.01 -21.76
CA GLN A 428 -12.90 18.16 -21.67
C GLN A 428 -12.22 19.33 -20.95
N GLY A 429 -11.49 19.05 -19.87
CA GLY A 429 -10.68 20.04 -19.18
C GLY A 429 -9.63 20.68 -20.09
N PHE A 430 -8.91 19.88 -20.86
CA PHE A 430 -7.94 20.34 -21.84
C PHE A 430 -8.58 21.24 -22.89
N GLN A 431 -9.71 20.82 -23.49
CA GLN A 431 -10.46 21.59 -24.47
C GLN A 431 -10.96 22.91 -23.89
N ARG A 432 -11.53 22.90 -22.68
CA ARG A 432 -12.01 24.10 -21.99
C ARG A 432 -10.88 25.10 -21.75
N LEU A 433 -9.73 24.63 -21.28
CA LEU A 433 -8.60 25.49 -20.96
C LEU A 433 -7.96 26.08 -22.22
N THR A 434 -7.80 25.29 -23.28
CA THR A 434 -7.13 25.72 -24.54
C THR A 434 -8.05 26.53 -25.46
N ALA A 435 -9.36 26.31 -25.43
CA ALA A 435 -10.32 27.14 -26.18
C ALA A 435 -10.69 28.45 -25.44
N GLY A 436 -10.50 28.48 -24.11
CA GLY A 436 -10.88 29.58 -23.23
C GLY A 436 -9.66 30.36 -22.66
N PRO A 437 -9.38 30.22 -21.33
CA PRO A 437 -8.42 31.11 -20.63
C PRO A 437 -6.99 31.01 -21.13
N PHE A 438 -6.59 29.88 -21.73
CA PHE A 438 -5.22 29.67 -22.20
C PHE A 438 -5.12 29.49 -23.73
N ARG A 439 -6.03 30.12 -24.45
CA ARG A 439 -5.99 30.13 -25.91
C ARG A 439 -4.68 30.78 -26.40
N GLY A 440 -3.97 30.06 -27.28
CA GLY A 440 -2.70 30.53 -27.87
C GLY A 440 -1.45 30.06 -27.15
N TYR A 441 -1.54 29.48 -25.95
CA TYR A 441 -0.40 28.85 -25.31
C TYR A 441 -0.14 27.45 -25.84
N PRO A 442 1.13 27.06 -26.11
CA PRO A 442 1.47 25.71 -26.47
C PRO A 442 1.10 24.74 -25.34
N ALA A 443 0.16 23.85 -25.62
CA ALA A 443 -0.42 22.94 -24.67
C ALA A 443 -0.35 21.48 -25.13
N ALA A 444 -0.31 20.55 -24.18
CA ALA A 444 -0.44 19.11 -24.45
C ALA A 444 -1.29 18.42 -23.39
N LEU A 445 -1.89 17.28 -23.79
CA LEU A 445 -2.61 16.37 -22.93
C LEU A 445 -1.77 15.10 -22.74
N LEU A 446 -1.65 14.63 -21.48
CA LEU A 446 -0.92 13.41 -21.12
C LEU A 446 -1.81 12.50 -20.27
N HIS A 447 -2.05 11.27 -20.73
CA HIS A 447 -2.90 10.31 -20.01
C HIS A 447 -2.43 8.86 -20.15
N GLY A 448 -2.94 7.97 -19.29
CA GLY A 448 -2.51 6.58 -19.19
C GLY A 448 -2.60 5.76 -20.47
N ARG A 449 -3.61 6.02 -21.31
CA ARG A 449 -3.89 5.26 -22.55
C ARG A 449 -3.02 5.62 -23.76
N MET A 450 -2.21 6.67 -23.68
CA MET A 450 -1.28 7.02 -24.75
C MET A 450 -0.23 5.92 -24.92
N LYS A 451 0.16 5.69 -26.19
CA LYS A 451 1.26 4.77 -26.50
C LYS A 451 2.60 5.29 -25.92
N PRO A 452 3.53 4.43 -25.55
CA PRO A 452 4.81 4.85 -24.97
C PRO A 452 5.55 5.91 -25.79
N ARG A 453 5.59 5.75 -27.10
CA ARG A 453 6.22 6.74 -28.02
C ARG A 453 5.54 8.12 -27.98
N GLU A 454 4.22 8.15 -27.89
CA GLU A 454 3.46 9.41 -27.80
C GLU A 454 3.73 10.13 -26.49
N LYS A 455 3.79 9.38 -25.37
CA LYS A 455 4.17 9.92 -24.07
C LYS A 455 5.57 10.51 -24.09
N GLU A 456 6.51 9.79 -24.70
CA GLU A 456 7.89 10.22 -24.82
C GLU A 456 8.02 11.51 -25.67
N ALA A 457 7.29 11.61 -26.78
CA ALA A 457 7.27 12.81 -27.62
C ALA A 457 6.71 14.03 -26.88
N VAL A 458 5.62 13.87 -26.11
CA VAL A 458 5.07 14.95 -25.27
C VAL A 458 6.09 15.36 -24.21
N MET A 459 6.75 14.39 -23.59
CA MET A 459 7.75 14.65 -22.55
C MET A 459 9.00 15.37 -23.09
N GLU A 460 9.44 15.06 -24.30
CA GLU A 460 10.57 15.74 -24.93
C GLU A 460 10.23 17.20 -25.28
N ARG A 461 9.06 17.45 -25.86
CA ARG A 461 8.54 18.80 -26.11
C ARG A 461 8.34 19.61 -24.83
N LEU A 462 8.02 18.95 -23.73
CA LEU A 462 7.93 19.58 -22.42
C LEU A 462 9.32 19.96 -21.87
N ARG A 463 10.32 19.06 -21.99
CA ARG A 463 11.70 19.34 -21.56
C ARG A 463 12.38 20.41 -22.40
N SER A 464 12.08 20.47 -23.70
CA SER A 464 12.59 21.53 -24.57
C SER A 464 11.95 22.89 -24.31
N GLY A 465 10.93 22.97 -23.44
CA GLY A 465 10.22 24.21 -23.15
C GLY A 465 9.21 24.63 -24.24
N GLU A 466 8.98 23.79 -25.25
CA GLU A 466 7.98 24.04 -26.29
C GLU A 466 6.55 24.08 -25.71
N ILE A 467 6.24 23.20 -24.75
CA ILE A 467 4.95 23.16 -24.08
C ILE A 467 4.98 24.01 -22.81
N ARG A 468 4.00 24.92 -22.67
CA ARG A 468 3.81 25.77 -21.50
C ARG A 468 2.71 25.25 -20.56
N LEU A 469 1.69 24.59 -21.10
CA LEU A 469 0.58 24.01 -20.36
C LEU A 469 0.54 22.50 -20.57
N LEU A 470 0.71 21.74 -19.51
CA LEU A 470 0.44 20.29 -19.53
C LEU A 470 -0.83 20.00 -18.74
N VAL A 471 -1.82 19.42 -19.40
CA VAL A 471 -3.00 18.83 -18.73
C VAL A 471 -2.77 17.33 -18.65
N ALA A 472 -2.97 16.75 -17.47
CA ALA A 472 -2.70 15.34 -17.29
C ALA A 472 -3.66 14.69 -16.28
N THR A 473 -3.77 13.37 -16.37
CA THR A 473 -4.30 12.53 -15.28
C THR A 473 -3.17 12.19 -14.29
N SER A 474 -3.44 11.36 -13.28
CA SER A 474 -2.47 10.94 -12.25
C SER A 474 -1.17 10.30 -12.79
N VAL A 475 -1.05 10.07 -14.10
CA VAL A 475 0.16 9.52 -14.76
C VAL A 475 1.42 10.35 -14.47
N VAL A 476 1.28 11.63 -14.10
CA VAL A 476 2.40 12.54 -13.72
C VAL A 476 3.00 12.20 -12.35
N GLU A 477 2.39 11.32 -11.55
CA GLU A 477 2.96 10.82 -10.30
C GLU A 477 4.32 10.12 -10.52
N VAL A 478 4.53 9.58 -11.71
CA VAL A 478 5.68 8.71 -12.00
C VAL A 478 6.90 9.54 -12.37
N GLY A 479 7.70 9.93 -11.37
CA GLY A 479 9.14 10.19 -11.47
C GLY A 479 9.67 11.18 -12.51
N VAL A 480 8.81 11.90 -13.23
CA VAL A 480 9.24 12.81 -14.30
C VAL A 480 9.88 14.04 -13.67
N ASP A 481 11.15 14.26 -13.99
CA ASP A 481 11.90 15.45 -13.58
C ASP A 481 11.61 16.59 -14.56
N LEU A 482 11.02 17.66 -14.04
CA LEU A 482 10.54 18.80 -14.81
C LEU A 482 11.10 20.09 -14.19
N PRO A 483 12.30 20.51 -14.62
CA PRO A 483 12.99 21.63 -13.98
C PRO A 483 12.20 22.95 -14.04
N GLU A 484 11.53 23.24 -15.16
CA GLU A 484 10.83 24.51 -15.40
C GLU A 484 9.39 24.56 -14.88
N ALA A 485 8.93 23.48 -14.23
CA ALA A 485 7.60 23.44 -13.63
C ALA A 485 7.49 24.39 -12.44
N SER A 486 6.75 25.48 -12.60
CA SER A 486 6.52 26.46 -11.52
C SER A 486 5.20 26.26 -10.79
N VAL A 487 4.15 25.84 -11.50
CA VAL A 487 2.82 25.66 -10.90
C VAL A 487 2.28 24.27 -11.18
N MET A 488 1.80 23.65 -10.12
CA MET A 488 0.97 22.44 -10.14
C MET A 488 -0.43 22.82 -9.68
N MET A 489 -1.43 22.78 -10.54
CA MET A 489 -2.83 22.91 -10.17
C MET A 489 -3.49 21.54 -10.19
N VAL A 490 -4.16 21.18 -9.12
CA VAL A 490 -4.87 19.91 -8.99
C VAL A 490 -6.38 20.20 -8.92
N GLU A 491 -7.11 19.72 -9.90
CA GLU A 491 -8.57 19.84 -9.95
C GLU A 491 -9.22 18.76 -9.09
N HIS A 492 -10.31 19.11 -8.40
CA HIS A 492 -10.99 18.20 -7.48
C HIS A 492 -10.02 17.55 -6.49
N ALA A 493 -9.21 18.39 -5.83
CA ALA A 493 -8.11 17.92 -4.98
C ALA A 493 -8.60 17.01 -3.83
N GLU A 494 -9.85 17.16 -3.38
CA GLU A 494 -10.49 16.33 -2.36
C GLU A 494 -10.58 14.83 -2.74
N ARG A 495 -10.49 14.50 -4.02
CA ARG A 495 -10.53 13.12 -4.53
C ARG A 495 -9.19 12.39 -4.49
N PHE A 496 -8.12 13.11 -4.18
CA PHE A 496 -6.78 12.53 -4.08
C PHE A 496 -6.41 12.22 -2.63
N GLY A 497 -5.60 11.19 -2.43
CA GLY A 497 -4.95 10.95 -1.14
C GLY A 497 -3.92 12.03 -0.81
N LEU A 498 -3.71 12.32 0.49
CA LEU A 498 -2.74 13.34 0.90
C LEU A 498 -1.31 13.02 0.45
N ALA A 499 -0.92 11.75 0.50
CA ALA A 499 0.38 11.29 -0.01
C ALA A 499 0.57 11.60 -1.51
N GLN A 500 -0.49 11.43 -2.32
CA GLN A 500 -0.50 11.73 -3.74
C GLN A 500 -0.35 13.23 -4.01
N LEU A 501 -1.14 14.04 -3.30
CA LEU A 501 -1.05 15.51 -3.38
C LEU A 501 0.34 16.01 -2.96
N HIS A 502 0.94 15.40 -1.95
CA HIS A 502 2.31 15.70 -1.54
C HIS A 502 3.33 15.36 -2.63
N GLN A 503 3.17 14.23 -3.31
CA GLN A 503 4.02 13.87 -4.45
C GLN A 503 3.91 14.89 -5.59
N PHE A 504 2.70 15.35 -5.93
CA PHE A 504 2.51 16.42 -6.91
C PHE A 504 3.20 17.72 -6.47
N ARG A 505 3.02 18.11 -5.21
CA ARG A 505 3.73 19.28 -4.63
C ARG A 505 5.25 19.19 -4.81
N GLY A 506 5.81 17.99 -4.62
CA GLY A 506 7.24 17.74 -4.77
C GLY A 506 7.78 17.85 -6.21
N ARG A 507 6.91 17.99 -7.22
CA ARG A 507 7.30 18.05 -8.63
C ARG A 507 7.62 19.47 -9.12
N VAL A 508 7.19 20.50 -8.42
CA VAL A 508 7.42 21.92 -8.79
C VAL A 508 8.53 22.57 -7.95
N GLY A 509 9.05 23.71 -8.41
CA GLY A 509 10.03 24.49 -7.68
C GLY A 509 11.46 23.92 -7.70
N ARG A 510 11.87 23.27 -8.78
CA ARG A 510 13.19 22.61 -8.90
C ARG A 510 14.29 23.49 -9.57
N ALA A 511 13.92 24.38 -10.47
CA ALA A 511 14.87 25.21 -11.25
C ALA A 511 15.23 26.54 -10.58
N GLY A 512 15.23 26.63 -9.25
CA GLY A 512 15.54 27.90 -8.56
C GLY A 512 14.40 28.92 -8.57
N HIS A 513 13.26 28.62 -9.21
CA HIS A 513 12.05 29.42 -9.17
C HIS A 513 11.15 29.02 -7.99
N LYS A 514 10.33 29.96 -7.52
CA LYS A 514 9.33 29.68 -6.49
C LYS A 514 8.26 28.73 -7.08
N GLY A 515 8.03 27.60 -6.40
CA GLY A 515 7.02 26.63 -6.78
C GLY A 515 5.66 26.94 -6.16
N TYR A 516 4.59 26.62 -6.85
CA TYR A 516 3.21 26.76 -6.35
C TYR A 516 2.43 25.47 -6.58
N CYS A 517 1.71 25.03 -5.54
CA CYS A 517 0.78 23.92 -5.62
C CYS A 517 -0.63 24.43 -5.27
N ILE A 518 -1.51 24.51 -6.27
CA ILE A 518 -2.85 25.03 -6.12
C ILE A 518 -3.83 23.84 -6.10
N LEU A 519 -4.51 23.66 -4.99
CA LEU A 519 -5.48 22.61 -4.77
C LEU A 519 -6.88 23.18 -4.98
N MET A 520 -7.46 22.89 -6.14
CA MET A 520 -8.81 23.34 -6.49
C MET A 520 -9.83 22.39 -5.89
N GLN A 521 -10.69 22.95 -5.09
CA GLN A 521 -11.82 22.28 -4.46
C GLN A 521 -12.96 22.08 -5.47
N GLY A 522 -13.57 20.90 -5.49
CA GLY A 522 -14.82 20.66 -6.20
C GLY A 522 -16.03 21.32 -5.52
N PRO A 523 -17.13 21.50 -6.24
CA PRO A 523 -18.35 22.15 -5.68
C PRO A 523 -18.97 21.33 -4.53
N ASP A 524 -18.84 20.02 -4.55
CA ASP A 524 -19.49 19.08 -3.62
C ASP A 524 -18.53 18.53 -2.55
N ALA A 525 -17.40 19.21 -2.30
CA ALA A 525 -16.41 18.74 -1.34
C ALA A 525 -16.95 18.84 0.11
N GLY A 526 -16.98 17.71 0.82
CA GLY A 526 -17.40 17.64 2.22
C GLY A 526 -16.40 18.33 3.18
N GLU A 527 -16.87 18.68 4.39
CA GLU A 527 -16.08 19.39 5.39
C GLU A 527 -14.80 18.64 5.80
N ASP A 528 -14.85 17.32 5.96
CA ASP A 528 -13.69 16.50 6.32
C ASP A 528 -12.62 16.50 5.22
N ALA A 529 -13.06 16.48 3.96
CA ALA A 529 -12.15 16.57 2.82
C ALA A 529 -11.46 17.94 2.76
N LEU A 530 -12.19 19.01 3.07
CA LEU A 530 -11.64 20.37 3.15
C LEU A 530 -10.63 20.51 4.30
N LYS A 531 -10.92 19.93 5.45
CA LYS A 531 -10.00 19.91 6.58
C LYS A 531 -8.67 19.24 6.18
N ARG A 532 -8.72 18.08 5.52
CA ARG A 532 -7.53 17.39 5.00
C ARG A 532 -6.71 18.26 4.06
N LEU A 533 -7.35 18.96 3.13
CA LEU A 533 -6.65 19.86 2.20
C LEU A 533 -5.97 21.03 2.93
N LYS A 534 -6.62 21.59 3.96
CA LYS A 534 -6.05 22.67 4.78
C LYS A 534 -4.87 22.18 5.61
N ASP A 535 -4.92 20.95 6.13
CA ASP A 535 -3.80 20.36 6.85
C ASP A 535 -2.57 20.23 5.92
N LEU A 536 -2.78 19.86 4.65
CA LEU A 536 -1.73 19.82 3.64
C LEU A 536 -1.21 21.23 3.29
N GLU A 537 -2.06 22.25 3.28
CA GLU A 537 -1.65 23.66 3.07
C GLU A 537 -0.72 24.14 4.19
N GLY A 538 -1.01 23.75 5.45
CA GLY A 538 -0.25 24.15 6.65
C GLY A 538 1.03 23.34 6.90
N THR A 539 1.15 22.12 6.36
CA THR A 539 2.21 21.19 6.68
C THR A 539 3.18 20.99 5.49
N ARG A 540 4.49 21.10 5.75
CA ARG A 540 5.54 20.92 4.74
C ARG A 540 6.24 19.57 4.84
N ASP A 541 6.22 18.96 6.01
CA ASP A 541 6.85 17.69 6.29
C ASP A 541 6.01 16.54 5.70
N GLY A 542 6.59 15.81 4.73
CA GLY A 542 5.95 14.66 4.09
C GLY A 542 5.65 13.53 5.08
N PHE A 543 6.44 13.38 6.13
CA PHE A 543 6.21 12.37 7.16
C PHE A 543 5.00 12.74 8.03
N ALA A 544 4.89 14.01 8.44
CA ALA A 544 3.74 14.52 9.18
C ALA A 544 2.45 14.41 8.36
N ILE A 545 2.51 14.65 7.05
CA ILE A 545 1.36 14.48 6.14
C ILE A 545 0.95 13.02 6.06
N ALA A 546 1.91 12.11 5.96
CA ALA A 546 1.62 10.68 5.92
C ALA A 546 1.00 10.19 7.25
N GLU A 547 1.46 10.73 8.36
CA GLU A 547 0.94 10.42 9.68
C GLU A 547 -0.49 10.95 9.86
N ALA A 548 -0.77 12.16 9.38
CA ALA A 548 -2.12 12.72 9.35
C ALA A 548 -3.06 11.92 8.41
N ASP A 549 -2.58 11.54 7.21
CA ASP A 549 -3.35 10.68 6.28
C ASP A 549 -3.69 9.32 6.91
N LEU A 550 -2.76 8.75 7.67
CA LEU A 550 -2.96 7.50 8.40
C LEU A 550 -4.04 7.62 9.48
N GLN A 551 -3.98 8.67 10.29
CA GLN A 551 -4.95 8.92 11.35
C GLN A 551 -6.37 9.16 10.81
N LEU A 552 -6.48 9.87 9.69
CA LEU A 552 -7.75 10.19 9.05
C LEU A 552 -8.38 8.99 8.32
N ARG A 553 -7.57 8.14 7.68
CA ARG A 553 -8.05 6.89 7.05
C ARG A 553 -8.49 5.86 8.09
N GLY A 554 -7.98 5.92 9.31
CA GLY A 554 -8.43 5.09 10.43
C GLY A 554 -9.89 5.31 10.83
N ALA A 555 -10.51 6.41 10.42
CA ALA A 555 -11.89 6.79 10.77
C ALA A 555 -12.96 6.43 9.72
N GLY A 556 -12.61 5.99 8.51
CA GLY A 556 -13.60 5.65 7.49
C GLY A 556 -13.00 5.23 6.14
N GLU A 557 -13.26 4.04 5.75
CA GLU A 557 -13.24 3.34 4.48
C GLU A 557 -12.21 2.20 4.31
N PRO A 558 -12.67 1.01 3.86
CA PRO A 558 -11.83 -0.17 3.65
C PRO A 558 -11.05 -0.18 2.32
N ALA A 559 -11.01 0.94 1.57
CA ALA A 559 -10.44 0.98 0.22
C ALA A 559 -8.90 0.88 0.13
N GLY A 560 -8.18 0.87 1.27
CA GLY A 560 -6.71 0.80 1.31
C GLY A 560 -6.09 -0.59 1.15
N THR A 561 -6.86 -1.66 1.23
CA THR A 561 -6.34 -3.05 1.22
C THR A 561 -5.86 -3.53 -0.15
N GLN A 562 -6.29 -2.91 -1.25
CA GLN A 562 -5.85 -3.29 -2.60
C GLN A 562 -4.45 -2.76 -2.96
N GLN A 563 -3.96 -1.68 -2.36
CA GLN A 563 -2.59 -1.19 -2.61
C GLN A 563 -1.49 -2.07 -2.00
N TRP A 564 -1.83 -2.92 -1.04
CA TRP A 564 -0.90 -3.81 -0.33
C TRP A 564 -0.77 -5.20 -0.96
N GLY A 565 -1.06 -5.34 -2.25
CA GLY A 565 -0.89 -6.61 -2.97
C GLY A 565 -1.69 -7.73 -2.31
N GLY A 566 -2.99 -7.65 -2.43
CA GLY A 566 -4.03 -8.54 -1.92
C GLY A 566 -3.57 -9.83 -1.30
N GLY A 567 -3.55 -9.94 -0.01
CA GLY A 567 -3.59 -11.29 0.39
C GLY A 567 -2.94 -11.72 1.67
N GLY A 568 -2.98 -10.98 2.70
CA GLY A 568 -2.43 -11.57 3.89
C GLY A 568 -3.34 -11.53 5.10
N PHE A 569 -3.82 -10.39 5.45
CA PHE A 569 -4.65 -10.21 6.63
C PHE A 569 -6.13 -10.47 6.31
N ARG A 570 -6.82 -11.13 7.22
CA ARG A 570 -8.27 -11.38 7.15
C ARG A 570 -9.03 -10.44 8.08
N LEU A 571 -8.45 -10.15 9.23
CA LEU A 571 -9.03 -9.34 10.29
C LEU A 571 -8.19 -8.11 10.60
N ALA A 572 -6.87 -8.24 10.63
CA ALA A 572 -5.97 -7.17 10.98
C ALA A 572 -5.91 -6.09 9.90
N ASN A 573 -5.97 -4.84 10.31
CA ASN A 573 -5.69 -3.69 9.47
C ASN A 573 -4.48 -2.92 10.01
N PRO A 574 -3.27 -3.12 9.48
CA PRO A 574 -2.06 -2.49 10.00
C PRO A 574 -2.10 -0.96 10.05
N LEU A 575 -2.98 -0.34 9.25
CA LEU A 575 -3.15 1.11 9.20
C LEU A 575 -4.07 1.62 10.31
N GLN A 576 -5.10 0.84 10.67
CA GLN A 576 -6.07 1.21 11.70
C GLN A 576 -5.67 0.72 13.09
N ASP A 577 -4.96 -0.43 13.15
CA ASP A 577 -4.60 -1.11 14.38
C ASP A 577 -3.10 -0.92 14.70
N PHE A 578 -2.61 0.30 14.51
CA PHE A 578 -1.17 0.61 14.66
C PHE A 578 -0.62 0.25 16.05
N ASP A 579 -1.37 0.53 17.12
CA ASP A 579 -0.98 0.19 18.50
C ASP A 579 -0.82 -1.33 18.67
N MET A 580 -1.72 -2.09 18.09
CA MET A 580 -1.68 -3.56 18.10
C MET A 580 -0.48 -4.08 17.30
N LEU A 581 -0.15 -3.43 16.20
CA LEU A 581 1.01 -3.76 15.38
C LEU A 581 2.33 -3.48 16.12
N GLN A 582 2.42 -2.38 16.89
CA GLN A 582 3.54 -2.10 17.78
C GLN A 582 3.66 -3.15 18.88
N LYS A 583 2.54 -3.52 19.50
CA LYS A 583 2.48 -4.58 20.50
C LYS A 583 2.97 -5.91 19.94
N ALA A 584 2.51 -6.30 18.74
CA ALA A 584 2.95 -7.51 18.04
C ALA A 584 4.46 -7.50 17.75
N ARG A 585 5.01 -6.35 17.37
CA ARG A 585 6.46 -6.18 17.17
C ARG A 585 7.24 -6.41 18.47
N ASN A 586 6.78 -5.80 19.57
CA ASN A 586 7.44 -5.95 20.87
C ASN A 586 7.41 -7.41 21.35
N TRP A 587 6.27 -8.07 21.20
CA TRP A 587 6.15 -9.50 21.52
C TRP A 587 7.02 -10.37 20.62
N ALA A 588 7.05 -10.14 19.32
CA ALA A 588 7.93 -10.88 18.41
C ALA A 588 9.40 -10.76 18.84
N ALA A 589 9.84 -9.55 19.23
CA ALA A 589 11.20 -9.34 19.73
C ALA A 589 11.47 -10.10 21.05
N ARG A 590 10.52 -10.07 21.98
CA ARG A 590 10.62 -10.82 23.27
C ARG A 590 10.67 -12.33 23.05
N LEU A 591 9.81 -12.85 22.14
CA LEU A 591 9.75 -14.28 21.83
C LEU A 591 11.02 -14.80 21.12
N ALA A 592 11.71 -13.93 20.40
CA ALA A 592 12.97 -14.23 19.75
C ALA A 592 14.21 -14.06 20.67
N ALA A 593 14.03 -13.44 21.84
CA ALA A 593 15.14 -13.17 22.76
C ALA A 593 15.63 -14.47 23.42
N PRO A 594 16.96 -14.63 23.63
CA PRO A 594 17.54 -15.84 24.23
C PRO A 594 17.09 -16.13 25.68
N ASP A 595 16.68 -15.10 26.39
CA ASP A 595 16.23 -15.15 27.79
C ASP A 595 14.74 -15.45 27.95
N PHE A 596 13.99 -15.55 26.85
CA PHE A 596 12.58 -15.94 26.90
C PHE A 596 12.45 -17.42 27.25
N THR A 597 11.75 -17.70 28.35
CA THR A 597 11.53 -19.09 28.80
C THR A 597 10.34 -19.71 28.07
N TRP A 598 10.63 -20.65 27.18
CA TRP A 598 9.64 -21.41 26.45
C TRP A 598 9.30 -22.73 27.13
N ASP A 599 8.02 -23.09 27.14
CA ASP A 599 7.63 -24.47 27.23
C ASP A 599 7.99 -25.19 25.93
N ALA A 600 8.46 -26.43 25.97
CA ALA A 600 8.97 -27.14 24.80
C ALA A 600 7.89 -27.34 23.72
N ASP A 601 6.69 -27.73 24.14
CA ASP A 601 5.57 -27.97 23.23
C ASP A 601 5.01 -26.65 22.65
N GLU A 602 4.99 -25.59 23.46
CA GLU A 602 4.59 -24.25 22.98
C GLU A 602 5.57 -23.73 21.92
N LYS A 603 6.87 -23.90 22.15
CA LYS A 603 7.92 -23.47 21.24
C LYS A 603 7.79 -24.16 19.87
N GLU A 604 7.57 -25.48 19.90
CA GLU A 604 7.45 -26.25 18.66
C GLU A 604 6.19 -25.86 17.87
N ARG A 605 5.02 -25.71 18.55
CA ARG A 605 3.79 -25.24 17.91
C ARG A 605 3.92 -23.82 17.33
N PHE A 606 4.55 -22.92 18.09
CA PHE A 606 4.81 -21.55 17.63
C PHE A 606 5.72 -21.55 16.40
N LYS A 607 6.77 -22.36 16.40
CA LYS A 607 7.71 -22.49 15.27
C LYS A 607 6.99 -22.99 14.02
N GLN A 608 6.20 -24.07 14.12
CA GLN A 608 5.41 -24.60 13.00
C GLN A 608 4.43 -23.56 12.47
N TRP A 609 3.78 -22.82 13.35
CA TRP A 609 2.88 -21.74 12.95
C TRP A 609 3.63 -20.61 12.23
N ILE A 610 4.84 -20.24 12.64
CA ILE A 610 5.66 -19.27 11.91
C ILE A 610 6.12 -19.80 10.55
N GLU A 611 6.44 -21.08 10.42
CA GLU A 611 6.77 -21.71 9.14
C GLU A 611 5.59 -21.67 8.16
N GLU A 612 4.35 -21.88 8.63
CA GLU A 612 3.14 -21.69 7.83
C GLU A 612 2.98 -20.23 7.35
N TRP A 613 3.28 -19.27 8.23
CA TRP A 613 3.30 -17.86 7.88
C TRP A 613 4.39 -17.53 6.87
N GLN A 614 5.59 -18.08 7.04
CA GLN A 614 6.69 -17.95 6.08
C GLN A 614 6.34 -18.56 4.72
N ALA A 615 5.71 -19.72 4.68
CA ALA A 615 5.26 -20.34 3.43
C ALA A 615 4.21 -19.47 2.72
N ARG A 616 3.31 -18.88 3.48
CA ARG A 616 2.24 -17.98 2.97
C ARG A 616 2.78 -16.63 2.51
N TRP A 617 3.79 -16.11 3.21
CA TRP A 617 4.38 -14.80 2.98
C TRP A 617 5.83 -14.86 2.51
N GLY A 618 6.38 -16.04 2.32
CA GLY A 618 7.81 -16.30 2.12
C GLY A 618 8.44 -15.63 0.90
N SER A 619 7.61 -15.18 -0.05
CA SER A 619 8.06 -14.29 -1.11
C SER A 619 8.24 -12.84 -0.62
N LEU A 620 7.54 -12.40 0.44
CA LEU A 620 7.71 -11.07 1.06
C LEU A 620 8.95 -11.04 1.98
N GLY A 621 9.20 -12.09 2.76
CA GLY A 621 10.31 -12.16 3.70
C GLY A 621 11.69 -12.34 3.09
N ARG A 622 11.79 -12.72 1.82
CA ARG A 622 13.10 -12.86 1.16
C ARG A 622 13.61 -11.56 0.53
N ILE A 623 12.78 -10.50 0.43
CA ILE A 623 13.17 -9.32 -0.33
C ILE A 623 12.58 -8.00 0.23
N GLY A 624 11.85 -8.02 1.32
CA GLY A 624 11.33 -6.83 2.00
C GLY A 624 10.11 -6.20 1.35
#